data_70d8bd24551a25fcd0be7d32173ba9ca
#
_entry.id   70d8bd24551a25fcd0be7d32173ba9ca
#
_cell.length_a   1.000
_cell.length_b   1.000
_cell.length_c   1.000
_cell.angle_alpha   90.00
_cell.angle_beta   90.00
_cell.angle_gamma   90.00
#
_symmetry.space_group_name_H-M   'P 1'
#
loop_
_entity.id
_entity.type
_entity.pdbx_description
1 polymer ?
#
loop_
_entity_poly.entity_id
_entity_poly.type
_entity_poly.pdbx_seq_one_letter_code
_entity_poly.pdbx_strand_id
1 'polypeptide(L)'
;GTTSVNLDTDLPNDQNSCTADSCNAGAGVHTPTPNAPCGTAGICNAGGQCVGCNVASDCGTDTFCRSYSCVANTCQANNTAANTALPAGSQVAADCRTLVCDGAGGTTPTPDPVDVPNDDGNECTVGACMGSTPVQNPNPLGVPCNGGADLCNGSGACVACLAASDCGFDSFCATFACVNNTCQQTNTAAGTDLPAGSQEPLDCRVLECDGMGGERSVALDTDLPVDGNPCTNDVCTAGVASNPNRAVNFACAADGGTFCDGLGQCVQCNTASQCGTNTFCQTFTCNSNTCGTVNTAAGTDLPAANQTAGNCQVLECNAMGGTRSVPLDTDLPVDGNECTDDSCTSGVPSTKRTWSRVMPGLSWETISWET
;
A
#
# COMPACT_ATOMS: atom_id res chain seq x y z
N GLY A 1 -37.40 126.14 -38.93
CA GLY A 1 -37.61 124.98 -38.04
C GLY A 1 -36.72 123.83 -38.52
N THR A 2 -35.90 123.35 -37.60
CA THR A 2 -35.12 122.11 -37.82
C THR A 2 -36.08 120.92 -37.63
N THR A 3 -36.28 120.15 -38.66
CA THR A 3 -36.99 118.84 -38.54
C THR A 3 -35.96 117.79 -38.08
N SER A 4 -36.22 117.23 -36.95
CA SER A 4 -35.44 116.01 -36.50
C SER A 4 -35.85 114.82 -37.37
N VAL A 5 -34.91 114.17 -37.95
CA VAL A 5 -35.11 112.90 -38.68
C VAL A 5 -34.76 111.75 -37.73
N ASN A 6 -35.63 110.76 -37.68
CA ASN A 6 -35.32 109.55 -36.88
C ASN A 6 -34.12 108.82 -37.51
N LEU A 7 -33.06 108.64 -36.69
CA LEU A 7 -31.86 107.89 -37.08
C LEU A 7 -31.80 106.63 -36.27
N ASP A 8 -32.35 105.54 -36.85
CA ASP A 8 -32.43 104.24 -36.17
C ASP A 8 -31.04 103.51 -36.03
N THR A 9 -29.95 104.14 -36.54
CA THR A 9 -28.54 103.68 -36.36
C THR A 9 -27.84 104.31 -35.14
N ASP A 10 -28.49 105.33 -34.50
CA ASP A 10 -27.97 105.90 -33.22
C ASP A 10 -28.58 105.09 -32.06
N LEU A 11 -27.89 104.02 -31.69
CA LEU A 11 -28.42 103.13 -30.71
C LEU A 11 -28.31 103.70 -29.30
N PRO A 12 -29.44 103.76 -28.57
CA PRO A 12 -29.48 104.24 -27.20
C PRO A 12 -28.85 103.16 -26.27
N ASN A 13 -27.71 103.41 -25.69
CA ASN A 13 -27.03 102.49 -24.76
C ASN A 13 -27.52 102.76 -23.33
N ASP A 14 -28.30 101.88 -22.77
CA ASP A 14 -28.74 101.96 -21.37
C ASP A 14 -27.68 101.42 -20.35
N GLN A 15 -26.54 100.93 -20.87
CA GLN A 15 -25.44 100.34 -20.08
C GLN A 15 -25.84 99.04 -19.38
N ASN A 16 -26.93 98.45 -19.80
CA ASN A 16 -27.41 97.19 -19.31
C ASN A 16 -27.01 96.07 -20.27
N SER A 17 -26.07 95.23 -19.83
CA SER A 17 -25.59 94.09 -20.63
C SER A 17 -26.67 93.02 -20.92
N CYS A 18 -27.83 93.16 -20.28
CA CYS A 18 -28.95 92.19 -20.39
C CYS A 18 -30.03 92.68 -21.31
N THR A 19 -29.82 93.79 -22.01
CA THR A 19 -30.72 94.31 -23.01
C THR A 19 -29.99 94.50 -24.33
N ALA A 20 -30.71 94.24 -25.44
CA ALA A 20 -30.28 94.63 -26.79
C ALA A 20 -30.84 95.98 -27.10
N ASP A 21 -29.96 96.94 -27.33
CA ASP A 21 -30.31 98.32 -27.63
C ASP A 21 -30.67 98.48 -29.12
N SER A 22 -31.79 99.03 -29.42
CA SER A 22 -32.26 99.28 -30.77
C SER A 22 -33.06 100.60 -30.83
N CYS A 23 -33.23 101.13 -31.99
CA CYS A 23 -34.12 102.28 -32.26
C CYS A 23 -35.31 101.78 -33.08
N ASN A 24 -36.51 102.19 -32.70
CA ASN A 24 -37.69 101.97 -33.46
C ASN A 24 -38.49 103.29 -33.65
N ALA A 25 -38.57 103.77 -34.86
CA ALA A 25 -39.27 105.05 -35.20
C ALA A 25 -38.81 106.24 -34.39
N GLY A 26 -37.47 106.28 -34.03
CA GLY A 26 -36.87 107.35 -33.28
C GLY A 26 -37.01 107.25 -31.75
N ALA A 27 -37.52 106.16 -31.25
CA ALA A 27 -37.58 105.84 -29.83
C ALA A 27 -36.59 104.74 -29.49
N GLY A 28 -35.81 104.89 -28.43
CA GLY A 28 -34.94 103.84 -27.89
C GLY A 28 -35.77 102.68 -27.36
N VAL A 29 -35.37 101.51 -27.75
CA VAL A 29 -35.95 100.22 -27.27
C VAL A 29 -34.85 99.35 -26.68
N HIS A 30 -35.04 98.92 -25.47
CA HIS A 30 -34.12 98.00 -24.72
C HIS A 30 -34.86 96.69 -24.59
N THR A 31 -34.50 95.70 -25.44
CA THR A 31 -35.16 94.37 -25.44
C THR A 31 -34.35 93.43 -24.57
N PRO A 32 -34.95 92.82 -23.55
CA PRO A 32 -34.24 91.83 -22.73
C PRO A 32 -33.66 90.69 -23.57
N THR A 33 -32.40 90.28 -23.27
CA THR A 33 -31.68 89.15 -23.89
C THR A 33 -31.56 87.99 -22.89
N PRO A 34 -32.61 87.29 -22.65
CA PRO A 34 -32.57 86.17 -21.64
C PRO A 34 -31.53 85.18 -22.01
N ASN A 35 -30.85 84.60 -20.94
CA ASN A 35 -29.80 83.64 -21.02
C ASN A 35 -28.45 84.13 -21.63
N ALA A 36 -28.36 85.45 -21.94
CA ALA A 36 -27.06 86.02 -22.29
C ALA A 36 -26.15 86.13 -21.07
N PRO A 37 -24.83 85.94 -21.20
CA PRO A 37 -23.88 86.11 -20.08
C PRO A 37 -23.83 87.64 -19.72
N CYS A 38 -23.73 87.92 -18.41
CA CYS A 38 -23.59 89.27 -17.87
C CYS A 38 -22.69 89.27 -16.63
N GLY A 39 -22.03 90.41 -16.37
CA GLY A 39 -21.11 90.52 -15.30
C GLY A 39 -19.96 89.50 -15.33
N THR A 40 -19.42 89.12 -14.22
CA THR A 40 -18.31 88.15 -14.13
C THR A 40 -18.76 86.70 -14.17
N ALA A 41 -19.97 86.37 -13.76
CA ALA A 41 -20.49 85.01 -13.71
C ALA A 41 -22.04 85.00 -13.65
N GLY A 42 -22.71 86.05 -14.18
CA GLY A 42 -24.17 86.17 -14.19
C GLY A 42 -24.76 85.79 -15.50
N ILE A 43 -26.08 85.63 -15.52
CA ILE A 43 -26.91 85.35 -16.68
C ILE A 43 -28.12 86.35 -16.74
N CYS A 44 -28.51 86.78 -17.84
CA CYS A 44 -29.65 87.67 -17.98
C CYS A 44 -30.98 86.95 -17.77
N ASN A 45 -31.89 87.53 -16.95
CA ASN A 45 -33.23 86.95 -16.81
C ASN A 45 -34.18 87.57 -17.87
N ALA A 46 -35.41 87.05 -17.94
CA ALA A 46 -36.41 87.51 -18.87
C ALA A 46 -36.88 88.99 -18.66
N GLY A 47 -36.56 89.58 -17.51
CA GLY A 47 -36.78 90.92 -17.14
C GLY A 47 -35.63 91.88 -17.46
N GLY A 48 -34.55 91.41 -18.11
CA GLY A 48 -33.41 92.22 -18.48
C GLY A 48 -32.48 92.56 -17.26
N GLN A 49 -32.54 91.79 -16.23
CA GLN A 49 -31.65 91.93 -15.07
C GLN A 49 -30.53 90.89 -15.09
N CYS A 50 -29.32 91.31 -14.75
CA CYS A 50 -28.17 90.40 -14.53
C CYS A 50 -28.33 89.69 -13.18
N VAL A 51 -28.53 88.39 -13.20
CA VAL A 51 -28.78 87.52 -12.03
C VAL A 51 -27.78 86.45 -11.94
N GLY A 52 -27.69 85.72 -10.80
CA GLY A 52 -26.75 84.56 -10.62
C GLY A 52 -27.21 83.33 -11.34
N CYS A 53 -28.54 83.16 -11.62
CA CYS A 53 -29.11 82.03 -12.35
C CYS A 53 -30.52 82.30 -12.74
N ASN A 54 -30.99 81.62 -13.83
CA ASN A 54 -32.42 81.57 -14.21
C ASN A 54 -32.95 80.13 -13.85
N VAL A 55 -32.15 79.11 -14.06
CA VAL A 55 -32.48 77.73 -13.78
C VAL A 55 -31.30 77.10 -13.01
N ALA A 56 -31.54 75.95 -12.45
CA ALA A 56 -30.50 75.19 -11.67
C ALA A 56 -29.24 74.89 -12.48
N SER A 57 -29.35 74.52 -13.77
CA SER A 57 -28.22 74.23 -14.66
C SER A 57 -27.29 75.42 -14.92
N ASP A 58 -27.70 76.63 -14.60
CA ASP A 58 -26.85 77.84 -14.74
C ASP A 58 -25.78 77.86 -13.58
N CYS A 59 -26.05 77.15 -12.47
CA CYS A 59 -25.23 77.13 -11.29
C CYS A 59 -24.11 76.14 -11.35
N GLY A 60 -24.20 75.15 -12.27
CA GLY A 60 -23.21 74.09 -12.42
C GLY A 60 -23.85 72.76 -12.80
N THR A 61 -23.02 71.73 -12.91
CA THR A 61 -23.45 70.39 -13.21
C THR A 61 -23.65 69.60 -11.90
N ASP A 62 -24.81 69.00 -11.76
CA ASP A 62 -25.13 68.12 -10.66
C ASP A 62 -24.24 66.90 -10.67
N THR A 63 -23.78 66.50 -9.53
CA THR A 63 -23.10 65.25 -9.24
C THR A 63 -23.90 64.48 -8.21
N PHE A 64 -23.52 63.25 -7.90
CA PHE A 64 -24.18 62.49 -6.83
C PHE A 64 -24.06 63.21 -5.46
N CYS A 65 -22.91 63.87 -5.21
CA CYS A 65 -22.63 64.52 -3.92
C CYS A 65 -23.03 65.96 -3.86
N ARG A 66 -23.42 66.58 -4.99
CA ARG A 66 -23.86 67.98 -5.04
C ARG A 66 -24.89 68.17 -6.12
N SER A 67 -25.99 68.81 -5.74
CA SER A 67 -26.97 69.35 -6.66
C SER A 67 -27.06 70.86 -6.53
N TYR A 68 -27.48 71.51 -7.59
CA TYR A 68 -27.65 72.92 -7.59
C TYR A 68 -29.13 73.27 -7.69
N SER A 69 -29.49 74.36 -7.08
CA SER A 69 -30.83 75.00 -7.24
C SER A 69 -30.68 76.48 -7.44
N CYS A 70 -31.58 77.05 -8.25
CA CYS A 70 -31.67 78.50 -8.42
C CYS A 70 -32.87 79.00 -7.59
N VAL A 71 -32.60 79.68 -6.50
CA VAL A 71 -33.62 80.21 -5.59
C VAL A 71 -33.52 81.73 -5.56
N ALA A 72 -34.58 82.42 -5.91
CA ALA A 72 -34.62 83.88 -6.00
C ALA A 72 -33.40 84.39 -6.81
N ASN A 73 -33.13 83.80 -7.96
CA ASN A 73 -32.04 84.19 -8.87
C ASN A 73 -30.64 84.07 -8.30
N THR A 74 -30.46 83.29 -7.20
CA THR A 74 -29.20 83.05 -6.58
C THR A 74 -28.92 81.54 -6.60
N CYS A 75 -27.67 81.14 -7.00
CA CYS A 75 -27.23 79.75 -6.94
C CYS A 75 -27.06 79.26 -5.51
N GLN A 76 -27.72 78.15 -5.24
CA GLN A 76 -27.53 77.40 -3.99
C GLN A 76 -27.00 76.01 -4.29
N ALA A 77 -25.91 75.62 -3.64
CA ALA A 77 -25.40 74.31 -3.69
C ALA A 77 -25.99 73.48 -2.55
N ASN A 78 -26.60 72.36 -2.87
CA ASN A 78 -27.12 71.38 -1.89
C ASN A 78 -26.19 70.19 -1.90
N ASN A 79 -25.38 70.04 -0.84
CA ASN A 79 -24.47 68.94 -0.73
C ASN A 79 -25.14 67.72 -0.07
N THR A 80 -24.86 66.57 -0.59
CA THR A 80 -25.23 65.28 0.03
C THR A 80 -24.44 65.12 1.34
N ALA A 81 -25.07 64.56 2.35
CA ALA A 81 -24.43 64.36 3.67
C ALA A 81 -23.12 63.60 3.55
N ALA A 82 -22.14 63.97 4.36
CA ALA A 82 -20.86 63.24 4.45
C ALA A 82 -21.10 61.75 4.76
N ASN A 83 -20.23 60.90 4.28
CA ASN A 83 -20.31 59.44 4.40
C ASN A 83 -21.50 58.79 3.70
N THR A 84 -22.18 59.46 2.80
CA THR A 84 -23.18 58.84 1.89
C THR A 84 -22.42 58.14 0.75
N ALA A 85 -22.53 56.80 0.67
CA ALA A 85 -21.84 56.01 -0.36
C ALA A 85 -22.34 56.37 -1.78
N LEU A 86 -21.43 56.44 -2.73
CA LEU A 86 -21.76 56.63 -4.14
C LEU A 86 -22.44 55.36 -4.66
N PRO A 87 -23.22 55.46 -5.72
CA PRO A 87 -23.79 54.28 -6.39
C PRO A 87 -22.72 53.29 -6.84
N ALA A 88 -23.06 51.98 -6.90
CA ALA A 88 -22.15 50.91 -7.24
C ALA A 88 -21.36 51.12 -8.54
N GLY A 89 -22.01 51.73 -9.57
CA GLY A 89 -21.33 52.06 -10.84
C GLY A 89 -20.27 53.14 -10.77
N SER A 90 -20.15 53.82 -9.62
CA SER A 90 -19.12 54.85 -9.35
C SER A 90 -18.06 54.37 -8.38
N GLN A 91 -18.19 53.12 -7.88
CA GLN A 91 -17.21 52.47 -7.01
C GLN A 91 -16.16 51.76 -7.86
N VAL A 92 -14.92 51.63 -7.32
CA VAL A 92 -13.89 50.78 -7.88
C VAL A 92 -13.91 49.50 -7.05
N ALA A 93 -14.16 48.37 -7.68
CA ALA A 93 -14.19 47.09 -6.98
C ALA A 93 -12.79 46.59 -6.66
N ALA A 94 -12.65 45.88 -5.55
CA ALA A 94 -11.44 45.22 -5.12
C ALA A 94 -10.27 46.17 -4.74
N ASP A 95 -10.56 47.38 -4.31
CA ASP A 95 -9.57 48.38 -3.94
C ASP A 95 -9.54 48.71 -2.42
N CYS A 96 -10.33 47.95 -1.64
CA CYS A 96 -10.47 48.15 -0.18
C CYS A 96 -11.07 49.48 0.22
N ARG A 97 -11.83 50.17 -0.64
CA ARG A 97 -12.36 51.49 -0.42
C ARG A 97 -13.79 51.61 -0.90
N THR A 98 -14.54 52.39 -0.16
CA THR A 98 -15.84 52.90 -0.60
C THR A 98 -15.71 54.40 -0.82
N LEU A 99 -16.04 54.88 -2.05
CA LEU A 99 -16.16 56.31 -2.28
C LEU A 99 -17.47 56.82 -1.68
N VAL A 100 -17.31 57.84 -0.81
CA VAL A 100 -18.43 58.47 -0.14
C VAL A 100 -18.41 59.97 -0.40
N CYS A 101 -19.55 60.65 -0.22
CA CYS A 101 -19.61 62.10 -0.26
C CYS A 101 -18.86 62.68 0.97
N ASP A 102 -18.14 63.80 0.77
CA ASP A 102 -17.39 64.50 1.81
C ASP A 102 -18.21 65.52 2.62
N GLY A 103 -19.50 65.71 2.22
CA GLY A 103 -20.38 66.72 2.78
C GLY A 103 -20.12 68.15 2.26
N ALA A 104 -19.08 68.35 1.50
CA ALA A 104 -18.72 69.59 0.83
C ALA A 104 -19.00 69.60 -0.67
N GLY A 105 -19.59 68.50 -1.15
CA GLY A 105 -19.98 68.28 -2.54
C GLY A 105 -18.95 67.59 -3.40
N GLY A 106 -17.84 67.12 -2.78
CA GLY A 106 -16.85 66.25 -3.37
C GLY A 106 -17.00 64.81 -2.89
N THR A 107 -16.04 63.97 -3.28
CA THR A 107 -15.96 62.58 -2.84
C THR A 107 -14.67 62.32 -2.07
N THR A 108 -14.72 61.40 -1.10
CA THR A 108 -13.57 60.94 -0.37
C THR A 108 -13.61 59.42 -0.24
N PRO A 109 -12.46 58.70 -0.41
CA PRO A 109 -12.40 57.27 -0.16
C PRO A 109 -12.35 56.98 1.35
N THR A 110 -13.15 56.01 1.77
CA THR A 110 -13.12 55.47 3.15
C THR A 110 -12.73 54.00 3.12
N PRO A 111 -12.04 53.45 4.16
CA PRO A 111 -11.72 52.06 4.23
C PRO A 111 -12.96 51.16 4.11
N ASP A 112 -12.90 50.15 3.29
CA ASP A 112 -13.94 49.11 3.13
C ASP A 112 -13.30 47.72 3.25
N PRO A 113 -13.38 47.05 4.42
CA PRO A 113 -12.77 45.75 4.62
C PRO A 113 -13.48 44.59 3.91
N VAL A 114 -14.65 44.86 3.28
CA VAL A 114 -15.44 43.87 2.54
C VAL A 114 -15.11 43.90 1.04
N ASP A 115 -14.60 45.02 0.53
CA ASP A 115 -14.18 45.18 -0.85
C ASP A 115 -12.75 44.66 -1.04
N VAL A 116 -12.58 43.32 -0.77
CA VAL A 116 -11.26 42.67 -0.81
C VAL A 116 -10.72 42.57 -2.24
N PRO A 117 -9.38 42.61 -2.43
CA PRO A 117 -8.78 42.45 -3.75
C PRO A 117 -9.12 41.10 -4.34
N ASN A 118 -9.21 41.05 -5.66
CA ASN A 118 -9.41 39.79 -6.39
C ASN A 118 -8.24 38.83 -6.12
N ASP A 119 -8.54 37.55 -6.25
CA ASP A 119 -7.54 36.48 -6.22
C ASP A 119 -6.45 36.76 -7.26
N ASP A 120 -5.19 36.68 -6.85
CA ASP A 120 -4.02 36.86 -7.72
C ASP A 120 -3.64 35.59 -8.46
N GLY A 121 -4.40 34.49 -8.30
CA GLY A 121 -4.13 33.17 -8.86
C GLY A 121 -3.11 32.33 -8.08
N ASN A 122 -2.66 32.85 -6.93
CA ASN A 122 -1.79 32.11 -6.03
C ASN A 122 -2.61 31.42 -4.92
N GLU A 123 -2.74 30.10 -4.99
CA GLU A 123 -3.51 29.32 -4.00
C GLU A 123 -2.97 29.45 -2.58
N CYS A 124 -1.74 29.98 -2.41
CA CYS A 124 -1.13 30.19 -1.11
C CYS A 124 -1.29 31.61 -0.55
N THR A 125 -2.09 32.44 -1.20
CA THR A 125 -2.46 33.78 -0.72
C THR A 125 -3.96 33.97 -0.76
N VAL A 126 -4.44 34.92 0.02
CA VAL A 126 -5.85 35.34 0.04
C VAL A 126 -5.93 36.85 0.09
N GLY A 127 -6.80 37.42 -0.76
CA GLY A 127 -7.05 38.86 -0.79
C GLY A 127 -7.57 39.36 0.55
N ALA A 128 -7.00 40.44 1.03
CA ALA A 128 -7.41 41.10 2.28
C ALA A 128 -7.21 42.61 2.20
N CYS A 129 -7.84 43.32 3.10
CA CYS A 129 -7.72 44.77 3.22
C CYS A 129 -6.92 45.14 4.51
N MET A 130 -5.83 45.87 4.33
CA MET A 130 -5.13 46.51 5.45
C MET A 130 -5.47 47.99 5.47
N GLY A 131 -6.56 48.35 6.20
CA GLY A 131 -7.17 49.68 6.10
C GLY A 131 -7.74 49.94 4.71
N SER A 132 -7.16 50.90 3.98
CA SER A 132 -7.54 51.21 2.58
C SER A 132 -6.55 50.64 1.55
N THR A 133 -5.71 49.69 1.93
CA THR A 133 -4.69 49.14 1.06
C THR A 133 -5.01 47.67 0.79
N PRO A 134 -5.19 47.27 -0.50
CA PRO A 134 -5.34 45.88 -0.89
C PRO A 134 -4.02 45.14 -0.67
N VAL A 135 -4.08 43.96 -0.04
CA VAL A 135 -2.95 43.07 0.21
C VAL A 135 -3.34 41.63 -0.12
N GLN A 136 -2.34 40.78 -0.42
CA GLN A 136 -2.48 39.34 -0.51
C GLN A 136 -1.80 38.72 0.73
N ASN A 137 -2.60 38.22 1.64
CA ASN A 137 -2.08 37.61 2.86
C ASN A 137 -1.69 36.15 2.60
N PRO A 138 -0.52 35.69 3.08
CA PRO A 138 -0.16 34.30 2.99
C PRO A 138 -1.17 33.41 3.73
N ASN A 139 -1.53 32.29 3.10
CA ASN A 139 -2.28 31.22 3.75
C ASN A 139 -1.41 30.55 4.81
N PRO A 140 -2.02 29.96 5.86
CA PRO A 140 -1.30 29.24 6.89
C PRO A 140 -0.42 28.12 6.32
N LEU A 141 0.65 27.78 7.07
CA LEU A 141 1.52 26.66 6.77
C LEU A 141 0.71 25.37 6.64
N GLY A 142 0.96 24.57 5.58
CA GLY A 142 0.36 23.28 5.36
C GLY A 142 -1.00 23.29 4.66
N VAL A 143 -1.49 24.46 4.23
CA VAL A 143 -2.68 24.53 3.37
C VAL A 143 -2.35 23.91 2.00
N PRO A 144 -3.18 22.97 1.49
CA PRO A 144 -2.94 22.37 0.17
C PRO A 144 -3.00 23.39 -0.98
N CYS A 145 -2.13 23.21 -1.96
CA CYS A 145 -2.07 23.97 -3.20
C CYS A 145 -1.73 23.06 -4.39
N ASN A 146 -1.74 23.58 -5.60
CA ASN A 146 -1.49 22.82 -6.82
C ASN A 146 -2.43 21.60 -6.95
N GLY A 147 -3.73 21.84 -6.68
CA GLY A 147 -4.74 20.78 -6.71
C GLY A 147 -4.59 19.74 -5.58
N GLY A 148 -3.88 20.08 -4.53
CA GLY A 148 -3.64 19.20 -3.37
C GLY A 148 -2.33 18.39 -3.44
N ALA A 149 -1.52 18.61 -4.48
CA ALA A 149 -0.25 17.93 -4.65
C ALA A 149 0.89 18.56 -3.80
N ASP A 150 0.77 19.83 -3.48
CA ASP A 150 1.76 20.65 -2.80
C ASP A 150 1.17 21.37 -1.58
N LEU A 151 2.00 22.03 -0.80
CA LEU A 151 1.63 22.69 0.45
C LEU A 151 2.09 24.15 0.49
N CYS A 152 1.28 25.03 1.08
CA CYS A 152 1.69 26.41 1.35
C CYS A 152 2.72 26.46 2.47
N ASN A 153 3.80 27.23 2.27
CA ASN A 153 4.88 27.36 3.26
C ASN A 153 4.64 28.41 4.34
N GLY A 154 3.44 28.99 4.39
CA GLY A 154 3.10 30.08 5.32
C GLY A 154 3.67 31.46 4.96
N SER A 155 4.41 31.57 3.86
CA SER A 155 4.97 32.84 3.34
C SER A 155 4.44 33.16 1.94
N GLY A 156 3.38 32.46 1.51
CA GLY A 156 2.73 32.65 0.23
C GLY A 156 3.32 31.84 -0.94
N ALA A 157 4.24 30.91 -0.70
CA ALA A 157 4.76 30.03 -1.73
C ALA A 157 4.17 28.62 -1.61
N CYS A 158 3.81 28.06 -2.75
CA CYS A 158 3.41 26.65 -2.90
C CYS A 158 4.67 25.80 -3.08
N VAL A 159 4.88 24.79 -2.23
CA VAL A 159 6.11 23.99 -2.14
C VAL A 159 5.77 22.51 -2.08
N ALA A 160 6.66 21.65 -2.59
CA ALA A 160 6.42 20.22 -2.68
C ALA A 160 6.40 19.53 -1.30
N CYS A 161 7.06 20.09 -0.30
CA CYS A 161 7.09 19.53 1.05
C CYS A 161 7.45 20.58 2.10
N LEU A 162 7.03 20.31 3.34
CA LEU A 162 7.42 21.03 4.54
C LEU A 162 8.20 20.12 5.49
N ALA A 163 7.93 18.81 5.44
CA ALA A 163 8.59 17.77 6.23
C ALA A 163 8.86 16.54 5.35
N ALA A 164 9.72 15.64 5.81
CA ALA A 164 10.04 14.39 5.11
C ALA A 164 8.80 13.52 4.86
N SER A 165 7.86 13.51 5.82
CA SER A 165 6.59 12.79 5.72
C SER A 165 5.70 13.20 4.55
N ASP A 166 5.89 14.41 4.01
CA ASP A 166 5.12 14.89 2.86
C ASP A 166 5.62 14.30 1.55
N CYS A 167 6.84 13.77 1.54
CA CYS A 167 7.50 13.19 0.36
C CYS A 167 7.23 11.69 0.20
N GLY A 168 6.79 10.99 1.24
CA GLY A 168 6.56 9.56 1.25
C GLY A 168 6.86 8.90 2.58
N PHE A 169 6.74 7.57 2.61
CA PHE A 169 7.05 6.78 3.79
C PHE A 169 8.39 6.07 3.61
N ASP A 170 9.24 6.20 4.63
CA ASP A 170 10.51 5.49 4.65
C ASP A 170 10.28 3.97 4.65
N SER A 171 11.07 3.27 3.87
CA SER A 171 11.19 1.82 3.84
C SER A 171 12.65 1.42 4.05
N PHE A 172 12.93 0.13 4.11
CA PHE A 172 14.31 -0.33 4.14
C PHE A 172 15.08 0.05 2.86
N CYS A 173 14.38 0.08 1.73
CA CYS A 173 14.98 0.33 0.41
C CYS A 173 14.95 1.79 -0.04
N ALA A 174 14.19 2.65 0.61
CA ALA A 174 14.12 4.08 0.30
C ALA A 174 13.88 4.92 1.55
N THR A 175 14.55 6.06 1.63
CA THR A 175 14.28 7.10 2.63
C THR A 175 13.96 8.40 1.93
N PHE A 176 13.07 9.20 2.54
CA PHE A 176 12.62 10.47 1.99
C PHE A 176 13.09 11.63 2.87
N ALA A 177 13.41 12.73 2.24
CA ALA A 177 13.76 13.97 2.91
C ALA A 177 13.15 15.16 2.18
N CYS A 178 12.74 16.18 2.95
CA CYS A 178 12.38 17.49 2.42
C CYS A 178 13.58 18.43 2.55
N VAL A 179 14.24 18.72 1.43
CA VAL A 179 15.40 19.59 1.41
C VAL A 179 15.09 20.82 0.55
N ASN A 180 15.14 22.00 1.17
CA ASN A 180 14.77 23.26 0.52
C ASN A 180 13.39 23.20 -0.15
N ASN A 181 12.42 22.66 0.55
CA ASN A 181 11.03 22.48 0.09
C ASN A 181 10.87 21.58 -1.15
N THR A 182 11.85 20.73 -1.40
CA THR A 182 11.84 19.76 -2.51
C THR A 182 12.04 18.36 -1.95
N CYS A 183 11.21 17.43 -2.41
CA CYS A 183 11.32 16.03 -2.02
C CYS A 183 12.57 15.39 -2.62
N GLN A 184 13.36 14.76 -1.77
CA GLN A 184 14.51 13.94 -2.16
C GLN A 184 14.30 12.52 -1.67
N GLN A 185 14.50 11.57 -2.58
CA GLN A 185 14.51 10.14 -2.27
C GLN A 185 15.95 9.64 -2.33
N THR A 186 16.37 8.92 -1.31
CA THR A 186 17.65 8.21 -1.25
C THR A 186 17.37 6.72 -1.24
N ASN A 187 17.89 5.99 -2.22
CA ASN A 187 17.66 4.56 -2.36
C ASN A 187 18.82 3.76 -1.77
N THR A 188 18.48 2.67 -1.11
CA THR A 188 19.44 1.63 -0.74
C THR A 188 19.95 0.94 -2.02
N ALA A 189 21.23 0.58 -2.04
CA ALA A 189 21.84 -0.04 -3.20
C ALA A 189 21.12 -1.33 -3.62
N ALA A 190 21.02 -1.54 -4.93
CA ALA A 190 20.50 -2.79 -5.48
C ALA A 190 21.30 -4.00 -4.96
N GLY A 191 20.61 -5.09 -4.63
CA GLY A 191 21.24 -6.29 -4.09
C GLY A 191 21.55 -6.22 -2.59
N THR A 192 21.00 -5.24 -1.86
CA THR A 192 21.03 -5.23 -0.39
C THR A 192 19.85 -6.04 0.12
N ASP A 193 20.13 -7.13 0.83
CA ASP A 193 19.11 -8.02 1.39
C ASP A 193 18.26 -7.28 2.42
N LEU A 194 16.97 -7.52 2.42
CA LEU A 194 16.06 -7.04 3.46
C LEU A 194 16.37 -7.74 4.80
N PRO A 195 16.03 -7.11 5.93
CA PRO A 195 16.18 -7.71 7.24
C PRO A 195 15.48 -9.08 7.34
N ALA A 196 16.02 -9.99 8.14
CA ALA A 196 15.51 -11.36 8.30
C ALA A 196 14.01 -11.43 8.64
N GLY A 197 13.46 -10.41 9.34
CA GLY A 197 12.02 -10.35 9.64
C GLY A 197 11.12 -10.04 8.46
N SER A 198 11.69 -9.65 7.33
CA SER A 198 10.97 -9.40 6.07
C SER A 198 11.20 -10.52 5.04
N GLN A 199 12.02 -11.52 5.39
CA GLN A 199 12.28 -12.65 4.52
C GLN A 199 11.28 -13.78 4.80
N GLU A 200 10.83 -14.47 3.77
CA GLU A 200 10.10 -15.72 3.89
C GLU A 200 11.13 -16.87 3.86
N PRO A 201 11.31 -17.62 4.96
CA PRO A 201 12.30 -18.70 4.98
C PRO A 201 11.81 -19.93 4.21
N LEU A 202 12.74 -20.71 3.66
CA LEU A 202 12.50 -21.99 3.01
C LEU A 202 11.72 -21.89 1.69
N ASP A 203 11.82 -20.77 1.01
CA ASP A 203 11.12 -20.50 -0.26
C ASP A 203 12.05 -20.45 -1.48
N CYS A 204 13.35 -20.72 -1.28
CA CYS A 204 14.38 -20.63 -2.32
C CYS A 204 14.65 -19.21 -2.82
N ARG A 205 14.27 -18.18 -2.09
CA ARG A 205 14.35 -16.80 -2.55
C ARG A 205 14.87 -15.88 -1.44
N VAL A 206 15.33 -14.72 -1.85
CA VAL A 206 15.68 -13.62 -0.96
C VAL A 206 15.05 -12.34 -1.49
N LEU A 207 14.50 -11.54 -0.59
CA LEU A 207 14.04 -10.19 -0.89
C LEU A 207 15.21 -9.23 -0.72
N GLU A 208 15.48 -8.44 -1.76
CA GLU A 208 16.51 -7.42 -1.76
C GLU A 208 16.02 -6.11 -2.37
N CYS A 209 16.71 -5.02 -2.10
CA CYS A 209 16.42 -3.73 -2.73
C CYS A 209 16.76 -3.76 -4.22
N ASP A 210 15.92 -3.11 -5.04
CA ASP A 210 16.10 -3.00 -6.49
C ASP A 210 17.02 -1.84 -6.91
N GLY A 211 17.40 -0.96 -5.96
CA GLY A 211 18.18 0.25 -6.19
C GLY A 211 17.36 1.44 -6.66
N MET A 212 16.06 1.28 -6.85
CA MET A 212 15.12 2.34 -7.24
C MET A 212 14.14 2.68 -6.12
N GLY A 213 14.37 2.12 -4.93
CA GLY A 213 13.55 2.32 -3.74
C GLY A 213 12.48 1.25 -3.53
N GLY A 214 12.36 0.29 -4.44
CA GLY A 214 11.50 -0.87 -4.35
C GLY A 214 12.24 -2.13 -3.89
N GLU A 215 11.47 -3.20 -3.74
CA GLU A 215 11.93 -4.53 -3.38
C GLU A 215 11.82 -5.48 -4.57
N ARG A 216 12.73 -6.42 -4.66
CA ARG A 216 12.66 -7.51 -5.66
C ARG A 216 12.98 -8.84 -4.99
N SER A 217 12.38 -9.90 -5.49
CA SER A 217 12.65 -11.26 -5.06
C SER A 217 13.62 -11.93 -6.03
N VAL A 218 14.72 -12.45 -5.51
CA VAL A 218 15.81 -13.08 -6.28
C VAL A 218 15.97 -14.52 -5.83
N ALA A 219 16.40 -15.41 -6.74
CA ALA A 219 16.67 -16.80 -6.41
C ALA A 219 17.80 -16.93 -5.39
N LEU A 220 17.56 -17.71 -4.34
CA LEU A 220 18.55 -18.09 -3.33
C LEU A 220 18.49 -19.60 -3.13
N ASP A 221 19.20 -20.35 -3.96
CA ASP A 221 19.15 -21.82 -3.97
C ASP A 221 19.76 -22.47 -2.72
N THR A 222 20.25 -21.69 -1.75
CA THR A 222 20.69 -22.14 -0.43
C THR A 222 19.59 -22.09 0.64
N ASP A 223 18.50 -21.41 0.39
CA ASP A 223 17.34 -21.34 1.28
C ASP A 223 16.38 -22.51 0.97
N LEU A 224 16.80 -23.72 1.40
CA LEU A 224 16.16 -24.98 1.01
C LEU A 224 14.75 -25.13 1.61
N PRO A 225 13.77 -25.66 0.84
CA PRO A 225 12.39 -25.86 1.27
C PRO A 225 12.23 -27.08 2.17
N VAL A 226 12.73 -27.03 3.40
CA VAL A 226 12.74 -28.16 4.32
C VAL A 226 11.34 -28.58 4.70
N ASP A 227 10.86 -29.73 4.14
CA ASP A 227 9.53 -30.29 4.43
C ASP A 227 9.53 -31.27 5.61
N GLY A 228 10.70 -31.64 6.13
CA GLY A 228 10.86 -32.61 7.22
C GLY A 228 10.63 -34.05 6.82
N ASN A 229 10.42 -34.35 5.55
CA ASN A 229 10.21 -35.71 5.06
C ASN A 229 11.57 -36.36 4.70
N PRO A 230 11.99 -37.44 5.39
CA PRO A 230 13.25 -38.09 5.09
C PRO A 230 13.27 -38.81 3.72
N CYS A 231 12.10 -38.94 3.06
CA CYS A 231 11.97 -39.60 1.74
C CYS A 231 11.82 -38.63 0.59
N THR A 232 12.03 -37.33 0.82
CA THR A 232 12.15 -36.31 -0.21
C THR A 232 13.52 -35.63 -0.16
N ASN A 233 13.91 -34.97 -1.23
CA ASN A 233 15.07 -34.12 -1.28
C ASN A 233 14.61 -32.67 -1.31
N ASP A 234 15.02 -31.87 -0.35
CA ASP A 234 14.78 -30.43 -0.35
C ASP A 234 15.69 -29.79 -1.40
N VAL A 235 15.13 -29.24 -2.47
CA VAL A 235 15.89 -28.70 -3.61
C VAL A 235 15.34 -27.35 -4.03
N CYS A 236 16.25 -26.44 -4.25
CA CYS A 236 15.98 -25.19 -4.96
C CYS A 236 16.59 -25.25 -6.36
N THR A 237 15.86 -24.81 -7.35
CA THR A 237 16.38 -24.68 -8.72
C THR A 237 15.93 -23.34 -9.30
N ALA A 238 16.87 -22.41 -9.46
CA ALA A 238 16.61 -21.05 -9.95
C ALA A 238 15.48 -20.35 -9.20
N GLY A 239 15.45 -20.46 -7.87
CA GLY A 239 14.45 -19.84 -7.01
C GLY A 239 13.08 -20.54 -7.00
N VAL A 240 13.04 -21.80 -7.46
CA VAL A 240 11.83 -22.64 -7.39
C VAL A 240 12.05 -23.77 -6.41
N ALA A 241 11.22 -23.82 -5.38
CA ALA A 241 11.21 -24.85 -4.38
C ALA A 241 10.63 -26.16 -4.91
N SER A 242 11.25 -27.30 -4.58
CA SER A 242 10.71 -28.62 -4.89
C SER A 242 11.25 -29.65 -3.92
N ASN A 243 10.45 -30.69 -3.64
CA ASN A 243 10.80 -31.82 -2.78
C ASN A 243 10.61 -33.13 -3.56
N PRO A 244 11.46 -33.42 -4.57
CA PRO A 244 11.36 -34.65 -5.33
C PRO A 244 11.62 -35.88 -4.45
N ASN A 245 10.87 -36.95 -4.70
CA ASN A 245 11.00 -38.19 -3.96
C ASN A 245 12.41 -38.80 -4.08
N ARG A 246 12.93 -39.33 -2.98
CA ARG A 246 14.14 -40.14 -2.97
C ARG A 246 13.87 -41.51 -3.62
N ALA A 247 14.93 -42.10 -4.11
CA ALA A 247 14.84 -43.41 -4.73
C ALA A 247 14.27 -44.45 -3.75
N VAL A 248 13.58 -45.44 -4.33
CA VAL A 248 13.14 -46.63 -3.57
C VAL A 248 14.33 -47.29 -2.86
N ASN A 249 14.12 -47.74 -1.63
CA ASN A 249 15.13 -48.33 -0.73
C ASN A 249 16.17 -47.36 -0.16
N PHE A 250 15.98 -46.02 -0.34
CA PHE A 250 16.79 -45.07 0.43
C PHE A 250 16.46 -45.21 1.93
N ALA A 251 17.46 -45.16 2.78
CA ALA A 251 17.25 -45.32 4.22
C ALA A 251 16.51 -44.12 4.80
N CYS A 252 15.52 -44.37 5.64
CA CYS A 252 14.76 -43.35 6.36
C CYS A 252 14.47 -43.81 7.79
N ALA A 253 13.99 -42.92 8.64
CA ALA A 253 13.57 -43.20 10.01
C ALA A 253 12.37 -42.29 10.35
N ALA A 254 11.20 -42.71 9.95
CA ALA A 254 9.93 -42.02 10.25
C ALA A 254 8.79 -43.05 10.28
N ASP A 255 7.79 -42.82 11.13
CA ASP A 255 6.55 -43.61 11.20
C ASP A 255 6.78 -45.14 11.35
N GLY A 256 7.89 -45.55 11.95
CA GLY A 256 8.27 -46.95 12.09
C GLY A 256 8.82 -47.60 10.81
N GLY A 257 9.03 -46.81 9.75
CA GLY A 257 9.67 -47.22 8.53
C GLY A 257 11.20 -47.13 8.58
N THR A 258 11.86 -47.81 7.64
CA THR A 258 13.32 -47.80 7.48
C THR A 258 13.78 -47.60 6.03
N PHE A 259 12.83 -47.64 5.07
CA PHE A 259 13.13 -47.52 3.64
C PHE A 259 12.11 -46.59 2.97
N CYS A 260 12.55 -45.73 2.05
CA CYS A 260 11.66 -44.99 1.19
C CYS A 260 11.06 -45.90 0.13
N ASP A 261 9.79 -45.68 -0.19
CA ASP A 261 9.06 -46.43 -1.20
C ASP A 261 9.25 -45.91 -2.65
N GLY A 262 9.94 -44.76 -2.80
CA GLY A 262 10.08 -44.02 -4.06
C GLY A 262 8.91 -43.09 -4.38
N LEU A 263 7.88 -43.05 -3.54
CA LEU A 263 6.71 -42.19 -3.66
C LEU A 263 6.65 -41.14 -2.52
N GLY A 264 7.71 -41.05 -1.74
CA GLY A 264 7.83 -40.05 -0.66
C GLY A 264 7.42 -40.58 0.72
N GLN A 265 7.14 -41.88 0.87
CA GLN A 265 6.78 -42.46 2.17
C GLN A 265 7.94 -43.30 2.74
N CYS A 266 8.13 -43.19 4.05
CA CYS A 266 9.04 -44.03 4.82
C CYS A 266 8.27 -45.29 5.27
N VAL A 267 8.69 -46.45 4.78
CA VAL A 267 7.98 -47.74 4.95
C VAL A 267 8.86 -48.79 5.60
N GLN A 268 8.27 -49.83 6.17
CA GLN A 268 9.03 -50.91 6.79
C GLN A 268 9.81 -51.76 5.76
N CYS A 269 9.22 -51.95 4.60
CA CYS A 269 9.80 -52.72 3.53
C CYS A 269 9.24 -52.37 2.17
N ASN A 270 10.03 -52.55 1.13
CA ASN A 270 9.64 -52.59 -0.26
C ASN A 270 9.69 -54.04 -0.80
N THR A 271 10.51 -54.89 -0.15
CA THR A 271 10.68 -56.31 -0.52
C THR A 271 10.70 -57.17 0.73
N ALA A 272 10.32 -58.43 0.61
CA ALA A 272 10.32 -59.40 1.71
C ALA A 272 11.69 -59.60 2.36
N SER A 273 12.77 -59.46 1.59
CA SER A 273 14.15 -59.65 2.07
C SER A 273 14.58 -58.54 3.08
N GLN A 274 13.89 -57.41 3.11
CA GLN A 274 14.14 -56.32 4.07
C GLN A 274 13.53 -56.63 5.46
N CYS A 275 12.56 -57.52 5.50
CA CYS A 275 11.90 -57.91 6.74
C CYS A 275 12.69 -58.98 7.54
N GLY A 276 13.58 -59.71 6.87
CA GLY A 276 14.37 -60.75 7.45
C GLY A 276 14.83 -61.82 6.49
N THR A 277 15.58 -62.82 6.98
CA THR A 277 16.08 -63.95 6.22
C THR A 277 15.15 -65.13 6.39
N ASN A 278 14.62 -65.66 5.29
CA ASN A 278 13.76 -66.84 5.31
C ASN A 278 14.51 -68.06 5.86
N THR A 279 13.85 -68.80 6.70
CA THR A 279 14.27 -70.14 7.15
C THR A 279 13.30 -71.18 6.59
N PHE A 280 13.53 -72.47 6.83
CA PHE A 280 12.57 -73.50 6.45
C PHE A 280 11.23 -73.34 7.20
N CYS A 281 11.27 -72.91 8.47
CA CYS A 281 10.09 -72.80 9.33
C CYS A 281 9.42 -71.43 9.29
N GLN A 282 10.06 -70.42 8.67
CA GLN A 282 9.51 -69.05 8.61
C GLN A 282 9.89 -68.38 7.31
N THR A 283 8.87 -67.78 6.67
CA THR A 283 9.02 -66.93 5.49
C THR A 283 8.61 -65.52 5.87
N PHE A 284 9.48 -64.54 5.61
CA PHE A 284 9.16 -63.13 5.74
C PHE A 284 8.41 -62.65 4.51
N THR A 285 7.48 -61.76 4.74
CA THR A 285 6.67 -61.13 3.69
C THR A 285 6.68 -59.62 3.84
N CYS A 286 6.54 -58.92 2.73
CA CYS A 286 6.27 -57.49 2.69
C CYS A 286 4.94 -57.26 2.01
N ASN A 287 3.91 -56.99 2.77
CA ASN A 287 2.55 -56.78 2.23
C ASN A 287 2.14 -55.31 2.54
N SER A 288 1.79 -54.58 1.48
CA SER A 288 1.43 -53.16 1.61
C SER A 288 2.46 -52.40 2.47
N ASN A 289 3.73 -52.57 2.16
CA ASN A 289 4.87 -51.90 2.80
C ASN A 289 5.09 -52.25 4.30
N THR A 290 4.41 -53.29 4.78
CA THR A 290 4.50 -53.74 6.18
C THR A 290 5.10 -55.14 6.22
N CYS A 291 6.07 -55.32 7.15
CA CYS A 291 6.69 -56.59 7.36
C CYS A 291 5.72 -57.55 8.07
N GLY A 292 5.65 -58.75 7.52
CA GLY A 292 4.91 -59.86 8.08
C GLY A 292 5.72 -61.15 8.04
N THR A 293 5.23 -62.20 8.72
CA THR A 293 5.80 -63.53 8.68
C THR A 293 4.71 -64.57 8.45
N VAL A 294 5.08 -65.59 7.68
CA VAL A 294 4.27 -66.80 7.50
C VAL A 294 5.10 -67.97 8.07
N ASN A 295 4.58 -68.61 9.09
CA ASN A 295 5.25 -69.73 9.74
C ASN A 295 4.76 -71.06 9.12
N THR A 296 5.70 -71.98 8.91
CA THR A 296 5.40 -73.36 8.54
C THR A 296 4.64 -74.04 9.69
N ALA A 297 3.68 -74.92 9.37
CA ALA A 297 2.86 -75.59 10.34
C ALA A 297 3.73 -76.40 11.35
N ALA A 298 3.28 -76.46 12.58
CA ALA A 298 3.93 -77.35 13.57
C ALA A 298 3.94 -78.80 13.13
N GLY A 299 4.99 -79.52 13.38
CA GLY A 299 5.13 -80.92 12.99
C GLY A 299 5.57 -81.11 11.53
N THR A 300 6.00 -80.08 10.83
CA THR A 300 6.63 -80.20 9.53
C THR A 300 8.12 -80.46 9.73
N ASP A 301 8.61 -81.64 9.33
CA ASP A 301 10.02 -82.04 9.46
C ASP A 301 10.93 -81.16 8.61
N LEU A 302 12.09 -80.80 9.17
CA LEU A 302 13.13 -80.12 8.43
C LEU A 302 13.71 -81.06 7.34
N PRO A 303 14.23 -80.55 6.23
CA PRO A 303 14.91 -81.34 5.20
C PRO A 303 16.06 -82.18 5.83
N ALA A 304 16.29 -83.34 5.22
CA ALA A 304 17.31 -84.28 5.71
C ALA A 304 18.70 -83.64 5.94
N ALA A 305 19.06 -82.62 5.13
CA ALA A 305 20.35 -81.90 5.30
C ALA A 305 20.43 -81.09 6.58
N ASN A 306 19.30 -80.87 7.26
CA ASN A 306 19.19 -80.10 8.54
C ASN A 306 18.90 -81.06 9.71
N GLN A 307 18.81 -82.37 9.47
CA GLN A 307 18.65 -83.42 10.49
C GLN A 307 19.99 -83.95 10.91
N THR A 308 20.09 -84.38 12.15
CA THR A 308 21.27 -85.14 12.64
C THR A 308 20.84 -86.61 12.69
N ALA A 309 21.37 -87.36 11.76
CA ALA A 309 21.06 -88.80 11.72
C ALA A 309 21.61 -89.60 12.95
N GLY A 310 20.81 -90.58 13.42
CA GLY A 310 21.20 -91.46 14.51
C GLY A 310 21.15 -90.84 15.90
N ASN A 311 20.38 -89.75 16.04
CA ASN A 311 20.25 -89.08 17.36
C ASN A 311 18.93 -89.37 18.07
N CYS A 312 18.08 -90.23 17.49
CA CYS A 312 16.76 -90.58 17.99
C CYS A 312 15.77 -89.42 18.00
N GLN A 313 16.06 -88.36 17.25
CA GLN A 313 15.22 -87.16 17.24
C GLN A 313 15.00 -86.63 15.77
N VAL A 314 13.93 -86.01 15.59
CA VAL A 314 13.66 -85.25 14.35
C VAL A 314 13.47 -83.77 14.70
N LEU A 315 14.11 -82.89 13.94
CA LEU A 315 13.87 -81.46 14.00
C LEU A 315 12.65 -81.15 13.16
N GLU A 316 11.64 -80.53 13.73
CA GLU A 316 10.44 -80.04 13.06
C GLU A 316 10.15 -78.60 13.39
N CYS A 317 9.32 -77.95 12.59
CA CYS A 317 8.84 -76.61 12.83
C CYS A 317 7.89 -76.54 14.04
N ASN A 318 7.95 -75.45 14.81
CA ASN A 318 7.17 -75.28 16.04
C ASN A 318 5.91 -74.38 15.82
N ALA A 319 5.58 -73.98 14.60
CA ALA A 319 4.56 -73.01 14.22
C ALA A 319 4.83 -71.55 14.65
N MET A 320 5.89 -71.26 15.35
CA MET A 320 6.30 -69.91 15.78
C MET A 320 7.54 -69.43 14.98
N GLY A 321 7.84 -70.11 13.87
CA GLY A 321 8.97 -69.78 13.01
C GLY A 321 10.30 -70.38 13.44
N GLY A 322 10.35 -71.05 14.58
CA GLY A 322 11.53 -71.76 15.08
C GLY A 322 11.41 -73.28 14.86
N THR A 323 12.45 -74.02 15.32
CA THR A 323 12.50 -75.47 15.28
C THR A 323 12.30 -76.04 16.67
N ARG A 324 11.82 -77.27 16.76
CA ARG A 324 11.82 -78.09 17.97
C ARG A 324 12.32 -79.45 17.67
N SER A 325 12.93 -80.11 18.62
CA SER A 325 13.34 -81.49 18.53
C SER A 325 12.26 -82.39 19.15
N VAL A 326 11.87 -83.43 18.43
CA VAL A 326 10.85 -84.36 18.85
C VAL A 326 11.42 -85.76 18.80
N PRO A 327 11.08 -86.68 19.76
CA PRO A 327 11.56 -88.07 19.77
C PRO A 327 11.18 -88.75 18.46
N LEU A 328 12.15 -89.43 17.80
CA LEU A 328 11.97 -90.30 16.66
C LEU A 328 12.71 -91.56 16.85
N ASP A 329 12.06 -92.53 17.52
CA ASP A 329 12.67 -93.79 17.89
C ASP A 329 13.03 -94.72 16.72
N THR A 330 12.72 -94.31 15.47
CA THR A 330 13.18 -94.98 14.24
C THR A 330 14.50 -94.44 13.72
N ASP A 331 15.03 -93.32 14.24
CA ASP A 331 16.30 -92.71 13.84
C ASP A 331 17.40 -93.30 14.75
N LEU A 332 17.77 -94.59 14.53
CA LEU A 332 18.66 -95.36 15.37
C LEU A 332 20.11 -94.86 15.37
N PRO A 333 20.80 -94.82 16.53
CA PRO A 333 22.19 -94.43 16.61
C PRO A 333 23.10 -95.53 16.05
N VAL A 334 23.32 -95.47 14.72
CA VAL A 334 24.18 -96.50 14.06
C VAL A 334 25.66 -96.24 14.39
N ASP A 335 26.25 -97.05 15.30
CA ASP A 335 27.65 -96.93 15.66
C ASP A 335 28.57 -97.85 14.80
N GLY A 336 27.98 -98.69 13.91
CA GLY A 336 28.70 -99.56 13.00
C GLY A 336 29.33 -100.80 13.73
N ASN A 337 28.96 -101.10 14.96
CA ASN A 337 29.43 -102.17 15.72
C ASN A 337 28.40 -103.34 15.77
N GLU A 338 28.66 -104.42 15.06
CA GLU A 338 27.79 -105.59 15.02
C GLU A 338 27.55 -106.26 16.40
N CYS A 339 28.31 -105.84 17.42
CA CYS A 339 28.18 -106.42 18.77
C CYS A 339 27.39 -105.49 19.72
N THR A 340 26.70 -104.47 19.18
CA THR A 340 25.82 -103.58 19.95
C THR A 340 24.43 -103.57 19.37
N ASP A 341 23.43 -103.47 20.24
CA ASP A 341 22.03 -103.22 19.82
C ASP A 341 21.79 -101.69 19.91
N ASP A 342 21.60 -101.10 18.74
CA ASP A 342 21.25 -99.68 18.59
C ASP A 342 19.75 -99.51 18.81
N SER A 343 19.43 -98.69 19.79
CA SER A 343 18.00 -98.47 20.12
C SER A 343 17.75 -97.02 20.52
N CYS A 344 16.52 -96.59 20.32
CA CYS A 344 16.03 -95.34 20.80
C CYS A 344 14.91 -95.57 21.81
N THR A 345 14.89 -94.77 22.89
CA THR A 345 13.80 -94.80 23.84
C THR A 345 13.38 -93.37 24.19
N SER A 346 12.23 -92.94 23.77
CA SER A 346 11.73 -91.57 24.02
C SER A 346 12.73 -90.52 23.62
N GLY A 347 13.37 -90.66 22.41
CA GLY A 347 14.31 -89.70 21.85
C GLY A 347 15.75 -89.76 22.48
N VAL A 348 16.02 -90.79 23.27
CA VAL A 348 17.34 -90.98 23.88
C VAL A 348 18.06 -92.15 23.20
N PRO A 349 19.19 -91.93 22.56
CA PRO A 349 19.97 -93.00 21.94
C PRO A 349 20.62 -93.87 22.96
N SER A 350 20.64 -95.16 22.66
CA SER A 350 21.31 -96.17 23.50
C SER A 350 21.94 -97.22 22.59
N THR A 351 23.23 -97.55 22.84
CA THR A 351 23.94 -98.58 22.21
C THR A 351 24.33 -99.57 23.30
N LYS A 352 23.62 -100.67 23.39
CA LYS A 352 23.95 -101.69 24.39
C LYS A 352 24.68 -102.85 23.74
N ARG A 353 25.76 -103.32 24.45
CA ARG A 353 26.49 -104.50 24.01
C ARG A 353 25.68 -105.75 24.31
N THR A 354 25.40 -106.57 23.32
CA THR A 354 24.78 -107.87 23.45
C THR A 354 25.82 -108.90 23.04
N TRP A 355 26.17 -109.76 23.96
CA TRP A 355 26.97 -110.92 23.70
C TRP A 355 26.03 -112.14 23.72
N SER A 356 25.66 -112.67 22.56
CA SER A 356 25.14 -114.03 22.48
C SER A 356 26.18 -114.95 21.85
N ARG A 357 26.81 -115.70 22.66
CA ARG A 357 27.69 -116.77 22.17
C ARG A 357 26.90 -118.09 22.23
N VAL A 358 26.45 -118.54 21.05
CA VAL A 358 25.94 -119.87 20.97
C VAL A 358 27.15 -120.84 20.68
N MET A 359 27.54 -121.60 21.67
CA MET A 359 28.42 -122.75 21.45
C MET A 359 27.51 -123.96 21.42
N PRO A 360 27.63 -124.82 20.39
CA PRO A 360 26.88 -126.07 20.36
C PRO A 360 27.47 -127.04 21.35
N GLY A 361 26.69 -127.35 22.45
CA GLY A 361 26.99 -128.41 23.32
C GLY A 361 27.26 -128.09 24.84
N LEU A 362 27.05 -126.85 25.31
CA LEU A 362 27.21 -126.56 26.71
C LEU A 362 26.06 -125.65 27.23
N SER A 363 25.54 -125.92 28.43
CA SER A 363 24.43 -125.20 29.05
C SER A 363 24.88 -123.78 29.40
N TRP A 364 23.99 -122.82 29.28
CA TRP A 364 24.21 -121.36 29.34
C TRP A 364 24.08 -120.76 30.71
N GLU A 365 25.13 -120.02 31.12
CA GLU A 365 24.96 -118.96 32.09
C GLU A 365 25.08 -117.62 31.39
N THR A 366 24.14 -116.79 31.56
CA THR A 366 24.09 -115.45 30.95
C THR A 366 24.91 -114.54 31.86
N ILE A 367 26.02 -114.00 31.34
CA ILE A 367 26.77 -112.94 32.01
C ILE A 367 26.40 -111.64 31.40
N SER A 368 25.65 -110.79 32.10
CA SER A 368 25.39 -109.39 31.70
C SER A 368 26.43 -108.49 32.44
N TRP A 369 27.10 -107.59 31.67
CA TRP A 369 27.90 -106.49 32.20
C TRP A 369 27.21 -105.19 31.86
N GLU A 370 26.76 -104.38 32.88
CA GLU A 370 26.38 -102.97 32.75
C GLU A 370 27.64 -102.10 32.94
N THR A 371 27.90 -101.20 32.05
CA THR A 371 28.70 -99.98 32.24
C THR A 371 27.96 -98.78 31.70
#